data_d60429e7b5ad59ee244f556099befbab
#
_entry.id   d60429e7b5ad59ee244f556099befbab
#
_cell.length_a   1.000
_cell.length_b   1.000
_cell.length_c   1.000
_cell.angle_alpha   90.00
_cell.angle_beta   90.00
_cell.angle_gamma   90.00
#
_symmetry.space_group_name_H-M   'P 1'
#
loop_
_entity.id
_entity.type
_entity.pdbx_description
1 polymer ?
#
loop_
_entity_poly.entity_id
_entity_poly.type
_entity_poly.pdbx_seq_one_letter_code
_entity_poly.pdbx_strand_id
1 'polypeptide(L)'
;MTAEVRPASPPLTERQEARRRRILHATAQLACRGGFDAVQMREVAEAAEVALGTLYRYFPSKIHLLVATMQDQLDHLHATLRKRPPSGAAASERVAETLMRAFRALQREPHLADAMVRALTFADRGVSREVDTVSRRTTAIILDATGLEHPTPRQLSVVRVIEHTWHSALITWLSGRASIAQVKVDIETVCRLIDLPDPAAAPAADAEPAAPAEPAGPAADAGGGRGGSRAHRRP
;
A
#
# COMPACT_ATOMS: atom_id res chain seq x y z
N MET A 1 21.06 10.01 -18.44
CA MET A 1 19.69 10.21 -18.93
C MET A 1 18.93 10.91 -17.82
N THR A 2 18.84 12.21 -17.91
CA THR A 2 18.10 13.08 -16.97
C THR A 2 16.61 12.88 -17.20
N ALA A 3 15.89 12.37 -16.20
CA ALA A 3 14.44 12.29 -16.22
C ALA A 3 13.87 13.71 -16.25
N GLU A 4 13.24 14.07 -17.34
CA GLU A 4 12.55 15.33 -17.52
C GLU A 4 11.34 15.38 -16.57
N VAL A 5 11.47 16.15 -15.50
CA VAL A 5 10.38 16.41 -14.54
C VAL A 5 9.34 17.26 -15.24
N ARG A 6 8.28 16.62 -15.73
CA ARG A 6 7.12 17.32 -16.31
C ARG A 6 6.49 18.22 -15.25
N PRO A 7 6.29 19.52 -15.51
CA PRO A 7 5.74 20.43 -14.52
C PRO A 7 4.34 20.00 -14.08
N ALA A 8 4.04 20.18 -12.79
CA ALA A 8 2.71 19.93 -12.23
C ALA A 8 1.67 20.77 -12.98
N SER A 9 0.55 20.15 -13.38
CA SER A 9 -0.54 20.88 -14.02
C SER A 9 -1.08 21.97 -13.10
N PRO A 10 -1.43 23.17 -13.61
CA PRO A 10 -1.98 24.23 -12.80
C PRO A 10 -3.29 23.79 -12.11
N PRO A 11 -3.62 24.35 -10.92
CA PRO A 11 -4.85 24.01 -10.20
C PRO A 11 -6.08 24.29 -11.09
N LEU A 12 -7.08 23.40 -10.99
CA LEU A 12 -8.33 23.52 -11.73
C LEU A 12 -9.13 24.73 -11.20
N THR A 13 -9.86 25.41 -12.09
CA THR A 13 -10.84 26.41 -11.67
C THR A 13 -12.04 25.74 -10.99
N GLU A 14 -12.83 26.48 -10.20
CA GLU A 14 -14.04 25.97 -9.55
C GLU A 14 -15.01 25.28 -10.54
N ARG A 15 -15.17 25.85 -11.72
CA ARG A 15 -16.01 25.25 -12.78
C ARG A 15 -15.41 23.94 -13.32
N GLN A 16 -14.10 23.86 -13.40
CA GLN A 16 -13.41 22.64 -13.82
C GLN A 16 -13.52 21.55 -12.73
N GLU A 17 -13.38 21.91 -11.46
CA GLU A 17 -13.57 21.02 -10.33
C GLU A 17 -15.02 20.49 -10.24
N ALA A 18 -16.01 21.38 -10.39
CA ALA A 18 -17.41 20.97 -10.40
C ALA A 18 -17.71 20.00 -11.55
N ARG A 19 -17.12 20.23 -12.73
CA ARG A 19 -17.27 19.34 -13.88
C ARG A 19 -16.56 18.01 -13.63
N ARG A 20 -15.36 18.02 -13.08
CA ARG A 20 -14.63 16.81 -12.71
C ARG A 20 -15.45 15.96 -11.73
N ARG A 21 -16.02 16.55 -10.68
CA ARG A 21 -16.88 15.84 -9.72
C ARG A 21 -18.10 15.24 -10.37
N ARG A 22 -18.79 15.92 -11.29
CA ARG A 22 -19.93 15.35 -12.03
C ARG A 22 -19.54 14.12 -12.85
N ILE A 23 -18.38 14.17 -13.53
CA ILE A 23 -17.86 13.04 -14.30
C ILE A 23 -17.60 11.84 -13.38
N LEU A 24 -16.90 12.04 -12.25
CA LEU A 24 -16.60 10.97 -11.29
C LEU A 24 -17.88 10.38 -10.68
N HIS A 25 -18.85 11.22 -10.36
CA HIS A 25 -20.17 10.76 -9.86
C HIS A 25 -20.92 9.91 -10.89
N ALA A 26 -21.02 10.35 -12.13
CA ALA A 26 -21.62 9.59 -13.21
C ALA A 26 -20.89 8.24 -13.44
N THR A 27 -19.56 8.24 -13.35
CA THR A 27 -18.76 7.02 -13.46
C THR A 27 -19.08 6.03 -12.36
N ALA A 28 -19.14 6.50 -11.10
CA ALA A 28 -19.48 5.66 -9.96
C ALA A 28 -20.89 5.06 -10.12
N GLN A 29 -21.87 5.86 -10.54
CA GLN A 29 -23.23 5.37 -10.78
C GLN A 29 -23.31 4.28 -11.85
N LEU A 30 -22.59 4.44 -12.98
CA LEU A 30 -22.53 3.42 -14.02
C LEU A 30 -21.81 2.16 -13.53
N ALA A 31 -20.70 2.32 -12.80
CA ALA A 31 -19.98 1.21 -12.20
C ALA A 31 -20.85 0.43 -11.19
N CYS A 32 -21.66 1.11 -10.36
CA CYS A 32 -22.59 0.45 -9.43
C CYS A 32 -23.62 -0.43 -10.15
N ARG A 33 -24.03 -0.07 -11.37
CA ARG A 33 -25.04 -0.83 -12.14
C ARG A 33 -24.52 -2.11 -12.77
N GLY A 34 -23.28 -2.10 -13.29
CA GLY A 34 -22.77 -3.23 -14.06
C GLY A 34 -21.24 -3.36 -14.08
N GLY A 35 -20.57 -2.85 -13.06
CA GLY A 35 -19.13 -3.04 -12.86
C GLY A 35 -18.27 -2.35 -13.92
N PHE A 36 -17.08 -2.92 -14.09
CA PHE A 36 -16.08 -2.39 -15.02
C PHE A 36 -16.63 -2.26 -16.46
N ASP A 37 -17.37 -3.24 -16.93
CA ASP A 37 -17.80 -3.29 -18.34
C ASP A 37 -18.92 -2.28 -18.65
N ALA A 38 -19.74 -1.93 -17.67
CA ALA A 38 -20.79 -0.91 -17.82
C ALA A 38 -20.25 0.53 -17.91
N VAL A 39 -18.99 0.76 -17.52
CA VAL A 39 -18.38 2.08 -17.66
C VAL A 39 -17.87 2.27 -19.08
N GLN A 40 -18.65 2.95 -19.92
CA GLN A 40 -18.27 3.32 -21.28
C GLN A 40 -18.07 4.83 -21.35
N MET A 41 -16.96 5.29 -21.98
CA MET A 41 -16.60 6.72 -22.02
C MET A 41 -17.73 7.61 -22.61
N ARG A 42 -18.47 7.10 -23.62
CA ARG A 42 -19.60 7.82 -24.21
C ARG A 42 -20.74 7.96 -23.21
N GLU A 43 -21.14 6.87 -22.55
CA GLU A 43 -22.23 6.87 -21.56
C GLU A 43 -21.89 7.75 -20.34
N VAL A 44 -20.64 7.74 -19.91
CA VAL A 44 -20.17 8.66 -18.85
C VAL A 44 -20.28 10.11 -19.29
N ALA A 45 -19.90 10.45 -20.52
CA ALA A 45 -19.98 11.81 -21.05
C ALA A 45 -21.44 12.29 -21.10
N GLU A 46 -22.36 11.44 -21.57
CA GLU A 46 -23.80 11.68 -21.60
C GLU A 46 -24.37 11.88 -20.18
N ALA A 47 -24.08 10.95 -19.27
CA ALA A 47 -24.56 11.02 -17.88
C ALA A 47 -24.01 12.21 -17.09
N ALA A 48 -22.79 12.66 -17.41
CA ALA A 48 -22.15 13.82 -16.79
C ALA A 48 -22.49 15.16 -17.49
N GLU A 49 -23.26 15.13 -18.58
CA GLU A 49 -23.62 16.29 -19.41
C GLU A 49 -22.37 17.04 -19.89
N VAL A 50 -21.40 16.32 -20.46
CA VAL A 50 -20.19 16.88 -21.04
C VAL A 50 -19.95 16.33 -22.45
N ALA A 51 -19.30 17.14 -23.30
CA ALA A 51 -18.85 16.63 -24.59
C ALA A 51 -17.78 15.53 -24.40
N LEU A 52 -17.84 14.47 -25.21
CA LEU A 52 -16.90 13.34 -25.17
C LEU A 52 -15.44 13.78 -25.25
N GLY A 53 -15.12 14.77 -26.12
CA GLY A 53 -13.77 15.35 -26.20
C GLY A 53 -13.35 16.08 -24.90
N THR A 54 -14.32 16.65 -24.16
CA THR A 54 -14.05 17.22 -22.85
C THR A 54 -13.71 16.13 -21.83
N LEU A 55 -14.46 15.02 -21.82
CA LEU A 55 -14.16 13.89 -20.96
C LEU A 55 -12.73 13.36 -21.19
N TYR A 56 -12.34 13.10 -22.44
CA TYR A 56 -10.99 12.61 -22.78
C TYR A 56 -9.88 13.58 -22.36
N ARG A 57 -10.14 14.88 -22.30
CA ARG A 57 -9.17 15.87 -21.81
C ARG A 57 -8.94 15.76 -20.30
N TYR A 58 -9.95 15.35 -19.50
CA TYR A 58 -9.82 15.10 -18.07
C TYR A 58 -9.25 13.71 -17.79
N PHE A 59 -9.70 12.72 -18.54
CA PHE A 59 -9.41 11.31 -18.32
C PHE A 59 -9.13 10.63 -19.67
N PRO A 60 -7.85 10.43 -20.03
CA PRO A 60 -7.46 9.92 -21.35
C PRO A 60 -7.98 8.52 -21.66
N SER A 61 -8.31 7.72 -20.64
CA SER A 61 -8.88 6.38 -20.81
C SER A 61 -9.83 6.02 -19.67
N LYS A 62 -10.58 4.94 -19.87
CA LYS A 62 -11.44 4.33 -18.85
C LYS A 62 -10.66 3.99 -17.57
N ILE A 63 -9.42 3.53 -17.70
CA ILE A 63 -8.58 3.20 -16.55
C ILE A 63 -8.24 4.47 -15.76
N HIS A 64 -7.81 5.56 -16.40
CA HIS A 64 -7.58 6.85 -15.73
C HIS A 64 -8.85 7.32 -14.99
N LEU A 65 -10.00 7.19 -15.63
CA LEU A 65 -11.29 7.59 -15.06
C LEU A 65 -11.65 6.78 -13.82
N LEU A 66 -11.55 5.45 -13.88
CA LEU A 66 -11.87 4.57 -12.74
C LEU A 66 -10.86 4.70 -11.60
N VAL A 67 -9.57 4.86 -11.89
CA VAL A 67 -8.56 5.13 -10.86
C VAL A 67 -8.82 6.49 -10.18
N ALA A 68 -9.21 7.52 -10.95
CA ALA A 68 -9.62 8.81 -10.38
C ALA A 68 -10.91 8.70 -9.54
N THR A 69 -11.86 7.85 -9.95
CA THR A 69 -13.05 7.55 -9.16
C THR A 69 -12.67 6.88 -7.82
N MET A 70 -11.73 5.94 -7.84
CA MET A 70 -11.21 5.33 -6.61
C MET A 70 -10.55 6.36 -5.69
N GLN A 71 -9.77 7.29 -6.25
CA GLN A 71 -9.16 8.38 -5.46
C GLN A 71 -10.25 9.23 -4.77
N ASP A 72 -11.32 9.55 -5.46
CA ASP A 72 -12.47 10.31 -4.92
C ASP A 72 -13.17 9.52 -3.78
N GLN A 73 -13.38 8.21 -3.96
CA GLN A 73 -13.94 7.35 -2.92
C GLN A 73 -13.04 7.27 -1.67
N LEU A 74 -11.72 7.21 -1.84
CA LEU A 74 -10.76 7.24 -0.74
C LEU A 74 -10.80 8.57 0.01
N ASP A 75 -10.90 9.71 -0.68
CA ASP A 75 -11.04 11.02 -0.05
C ASP A 75 -12.33 11.13 0.79
N HIS A 76 -13.45 10.61 0.28
CA HIS A 76 -14.72 10.54 1.01
C HIS A 76 -14.63 9.62 2.23
N LEU A 77 -14.01 8.45 2.08
CA LEU A 77 -13.76 7.52 3.19
C LEU A 77 -12.92 8.19 4.27
N HIS A 78 -11.79 8.80 3.88
CA HIS A 78 -10.88 9.48 4.81
C HIS A 78 -11.59 10.61 5.59
N ALA A 79 -12.35 11.45 4.90
CA ALA A 79 -13.15 12.50 5.53
C ALA A 79 -14.19 11.94 6.52
N THR A 80 -14.78 10.78 6.22
CA THR A 80 -15.74 10.10 7.10
C THR A 80 -15.05 9.52 8.34
N LEU A 81 -13.89 8.89 8.17
CA LEU A 81 -13.09 8.33 9.26
C LEU A 81 -12.60 9.42 10.22
N ARG A 82 -12.20 10.59 9.71
CA ARG A 82 -11.80 11.73 10.55
C ARG A 82 -12.94 12.27 11.40
N LYS A 83 -14.19 12.20 10.91
CA LYS A 83 -15.38 12.59 11.69
C LYS A 83 -15.75 11.54 12.75
N ARG A 84 -15.43 10.29 12.51
CA ARG A 84 -15.71 9.16 13.40
C ARG A 84 -14.48 8.25 13.43
N PRO A 85 -13.45 8.64 14.19
CA PRO A 85 -12.21 7.88 14.27
C PRO A 85 -12.44 6.46 14.80
N PRO A 86 -11.56 5.52 14.47
CA PRO A 86 -11.61 4.17 15.04
C PRO A 86 -11.34 4.22 16.55
N SER A 87 -11.92 3.28 17.29
CA SER A 87 -11.97 3.29 18.77
C SER A 87 -11.08 2.23 19.43
N GLY A 88 -10.39 1.39 18.67
CA GLY A 88 -9.52 0.34 19.19
C GLY A 88 -8.41 0.87 20.11
N ALA A 89 -8.05 0.14 21.15
CA ALA A 89 -7.00 0.51 22.08
C ALA A 89 -5.62 0.46 21.43
N ALA A 90 -5.31 -0.65 20.73
CA ALA A 90 -4.06 -0.85 20.00
C ALA A 90 -4.09 -0.20 18.60
N ALA A 91 -2.93 0.17 18.07
CA ALA A 91 -2.83 0.70 16.72
C ALA A 91 -3.30 -0.31 15.67
N SER A 92 -2.97 -1.59 15.84
CA SER A 92 -3.46 -2.68 14.99
C SER A 92 -4.98 -2.79 14.94
N GLU A 93 -5.63 -2.66 16.09
CA GLU A 93 -7.11 -2.72 16.20
C GLU A 93 -7.75 -1.54 15.44
N ARG A 94 -7.20 -0.32 15.60
CA ARG A 94 -7.71 0.86 14.90
C ARG A 94 -7.57 0.75 13.39
N VAL A 95 -6.43 0.23 12.91
CA VAL A 95 -6.21 0.00 11.47
C VAL A 95 -7.15 -1.08 10.96
N ALA A 96 -7.27 -2.21 11.66
CA ALA A 96 -8.18 -3.29 11.28
C ALA A 96 -9.63 -2.80 11.24
N GLU A 97 -10.09 -2.04 12.23
CA GLU A 97 -11.43 -1.43 12.24
C GLU A 97 -11.63 -0.51 11.03
N THR A 98 -10.63 0.32 10.71
CA THR A 98 -10.65 1.23 9.55
C THR A 98 -10.82 0.48 8.24
N LEU A 99 -10.00 -0.55 8.01
CA LEU A 99 -10.07 -1.39 6.81
C LEU A 99 -11.39 -2.16 6.74
N MET A 100 -11.90 -2.66 7.87
CA MET A 100 -13.20 -3.34 7.91
C MET A 100 -14.38 -2.38 7.70
N ARG A 101 -14.27 -1.11 8.05
CA ARG A 101 -15.26 -0.09 7.67
C ARG A 101 -15.23 0.17 6.16
N ALA A 102 -14.04 0.29 5.55
CA ALA A 102 -13.86 0.38 4.11
C ALA A 102 -14.43 -0.85 3.39
N PHE A 103 -14.13 -2.05 3.88
CA PHE A 103 -14.64 -3.30 3.32
C PHE A 103 -16.17 -3.35 3.32
N ARG A 104 -16.82 -2.96 4.41
CA ARG A 104 -18.29 -2.89 4.48
C ARG A 104 -18.88 -1.89 3.50
N ALA A 105 -18.19 -0.79 3.20
CA ALA A 105 -18.63 0.13 2.16
C ALA A 105 -18.55 -0.51 0.77
N LEU A 106 -17.45 -1.22 0.47
CA LEU A 106 -17.28 -1.95 -0.80
C LEU A 106 -18.31 -3.10 -0.96
N GLN A 107 -18.68 -3.76 0.15
CA GLN A 107 -19.71 -4.81 0.12
C GLN A 107 -21.12 -4.30 -0.27
N ARG A 108 -21.40 -3.03 0.01
CA ARG A 108 -22.71 -2.42 -0.39
C ARG A 108 -22.77 -2.15 -1.89
N GLU A 109 -21.61 -1.96 -2.53
CA GLU A 109 -21.47 -1.61 -3.93
C GLU A 109 -20.41 -2.53 -4.61
N PRO A 110 -20.68 -3.85 -4.69
CA PRO A 110 -19.70 -4.83 -5.14
C PRO A 110 -19.29 -4.63 -6.61
N HIS A 111 -20.20 -4.14 -7.45
CA HIS A 111 -19.90 -3.82 -8.85
C HIS A 111 -18.94 -2.62 -8.98
N LEU A 112 -19.12 -1.59 -8.14
CA LEU A 112 -18.18 -0.46 -8.09
C LEU A 112 -16.81 -0.93 -7.57
N ALA A 113 -16.78 -1.77 -6.54
CA ALA A 113 -15.56 -2.35 -6.00
C ALA A 113 -14.81 -3.17 -7.07
N ASP A 114 -15.50 -4.03 -7.82
CA ASP A 114 -14.95 -4.78 -8.95
C ASP A 114 -14.36 -3.84 -10.01
N ALA A 115 -15.10 -2.81 -10.40
CA ALA A 115 -14.63 -1.86 -11.40
C ALA A 115 -13.33 -1.15 -11.00
N MET A 116 -13.22 -0.73 -9.73
CA MET A 116 -12.05 -0.06 -9.19
C MET A 116 -10.84 -1.00 -9.07
N VAL A 117 -11.05 -2.22 -8.54
CA VAL A 117 -9.98 -3.22 -8.38
C VAL A 117 -9.46 -3.67 -9.75
N ARG A 118 -10.36 -3.93 -10.72
CA ARG A 118 -9.95 -4.25 -12.10
C ARG A 118 -9.18 -3.11 -12.75
N ALA A 119 -9.57 -1.85 -12.53
CA ALA A 119 -8.85 -0.70 -13.06
C ALA A 119 -7.40 -0.63 -12.52
N LEU A 120 -7.17 -0.92 -11.23
CA LEU A 120 -5.81 -1.02 -10.69
C LEU A 120 -5.02 -2.19 -11.29
N THR A 121 -5.68 -3.34 -11.49
CA THR A 121 -5.04 -4.53 -12.07
C THR A 121 -4.62 -4.31 -13.52
N PHE A 122 -5.40 -3.56 -14.30
CA PHE A 122 -5.12 -3.24 -15.69
C PHE A 122 -4.34 -1.94 -15.89
N ALA A 123 -3.99 -1.25 -14.81
CA ALA A 123 -3.19 -0.03 -14.89
C ALA A 123 -1.79 -0.32 -15.44
N ASP A 124 -1.44 0.37 -16.50
CA ASP A 124 -0.11 0.34 -17.10
C ASP A 124 0.75 1.53 -16.65
N ARG A 125 1.93 1.68 -17.25
CA ARG A 125 2.85 2.79 -16.95
C ARG A 125 2.25 4.17 -17.25
N GLY A 126 1.27 4.26 -18.15
CA GLY A 126 0.60 5.50 -18.51
C GLY A 126 -0.25 6.07 -17.35
N VAL A 127 -0.67 5.22 -16.41
CA VAL A 127 -1.54 5.56 -15.27
C VAL A 127 -0.76 5.53 -13.93
N SER A 128 0.55 5.31 -13.96
CA SER A 128 1.36 5.11 -12.73
C SER A 128 1.21 6.25 -11.71
N ARG A 129 1.14 7.50 -12.14
CA ARG A 129 0.96 8.66 -11.23
C ARG A 129 -0.35 8.63 -10.47
N GLU A 130 -1.42 8.23 -11.14
CA GLU A 130 -2.76 8.12 -10.57
C GLU A 130 -2.82 6.96 -9.58
N VAL A 131 -2.17 5.83 -9.91
CA VAL A 131 -2.02 4.67 -9.01
C VAL A 131 -1.17 5.03 -7.79
N ASP A 132 -0.05 5.73 -7.97
CA ASP A 132 0.77 6.24 -6.86
C ASP A 132 -0.04 7.15 -5.93
N THR A 133 -0.99 7.90 -6.49
CA THR A 133 -1.88 8.75 -5.67
C THR A 133 -2.87 7.91 -4.88
N VAL A 134 -3.40 6.81 -5.43
CA VAL A 134 -4.22 5.85 -4.68
C VAL A 134 -3.42 5.27 -3.52
N SER A 135 -2.20 4.79 -3.77
CA SER A 135 -1.31 4.25 -2.73
C SER A 135 -1.06 5.28 -1.63
N ARG A 136 -0.64 6.50 -1.97
CA ARG A 136 -0.42 7.57 -0.97
C ARG A 136 -1.66 7.86 -0.12
N ARG A 137 -2.86 7.86 -0.70
CA ARG A 137 -4.12 8.07 0.05
C ARG A 137 -4.43 6.90 0.98
N THR A 138 -4.24 5.69 0.51
CA THR A 138 -4.43 4.49 1.33
C THR A 138 -3.43 4.48 2.50
N THR A 139 -2.16 4.74 2.23
CA THR A 139 -1.11 4.91 3.26
C THR A 139 -1.51 5.97 4.29
N ALA A 140 -1.97 7.15 3.85
CA ALA A 140 -2.40 8.23 4.76
C ALA A 140 -3.58 7.80 5.65
N ILE A 141 -4.57 7.10 5.10
CA ILE A 141 -5.71 6.58 5.88
C ILE A 141 -5.24 5.58 6.95
N ILE A 142 -4.32 4.68 6.59
CA ILE A 142 -3.78 3.69 7.54
C ILE A 142 -2.95 4.39 8.62
N LEU A 143 -2.07 5.32 8.26
CA LEU A 143 -1.25 6.07 9.21
C LEU A 143 -2.10 6.91 10.17
N ASP A 144 -3.10 7.64 9.67
CA ASP A 144 -4.04 8.39 10.54
C ASP A 144 -4.72 7.44 11.54
N ALA A 145 -5.07 6.22 11.13
CA ALA A 145 -5.68 5.23 12.02
C ALA A 145 -4.69 4.70 13.08
N THR A 146 -3.39 4.63 12.78
CA THR A 146 -2.39 4.25 13.79
C THR A 146 -2.24 5.28 14.91
N GLY A 147 -2.53 6.56 14.63
CA GLY A 147 -2.26 7.66 15.53
C GLY A 147 -0.78 7.95 15.76
N LEU A 148 0.11 7.44 14.91
CA LEU A 148 1.55 7.67 14.99
C LEU A 148 1.90 8.99 14.29
N GLU A 149 2.50 9.93 15.02
CA GLU A 149 2.96 11.21 14.47
C GLU A 149 4.22 11.03 13.59
N HIS A 150 5.12 10.15 14.02
CA HIS A 150 6.40 9.90 13.34
C HIS A 150 6.62 8.40 13.12
N PRO A 151 6.08 7.82 12.03
CA PRO A 151 6.25 6.40 11.76
C PRO A 151 7.70 6.07 11.39
N THR A 152 8.24 5.00 11.98
CA THR A 152 9.58 4.49 11.66
C THR A 152 9.62 3.87 10.25
N PRO A 153 10.81 3.70 9.64
CA PRO A 153 10.94 2.99 8.35
C PRO A 153 10.33 1.57 8.36
N ARG A 154 10.43 0.88 9.50
CA ARG A 154 9.81 -0.42 9.70
C ARG A 154 8.28 -0.32 9.66
N GLN A 155 7.69 0.62 10.38
CA GLN A 155 6.24 0.83 10.40
C GLN A 155 5.70 1.19 9.01
N LEU A 156 6.42 2.02 8.24
CA LEU A 156 6.09 2.30 6.84
C LEU A 156 6.15 1.02 5.96
N SER A 157 7.09 0.12 6.23
CA SER A 157 7.17 -1.17 5.55
C SER A 157 6.00 -2.09 5.92
N VAL A 158 5.58 -2.09 7.18
CA VAL A 158 4.39 -2.82 7.65
C VAL A 158 3.13 -2.27 6.97
N VAL A 159 2.99 -0.95 6.87
CA VAL A 159 1.84 -0.33 6.17
C VAL A 159 1.77 -0.82 4.72
N ARG A 160 2.90 -0.90 4.00
CA ARG A 160 2.92 -1.46 2.64
C ARG A 160 2.48 -2.92 2.58
N VAL A 161 2.88 -3.74 3.55
CA VAL A 161 2.45 -5.15 3.63
C VAL A 161 0.94 -5.23 3.87
N ILE A 162 0.41 -4.36 4.72
CA ILE A 162 -1.04 -4.25 4.95
C ILE A 162 -1.77 -3.86 3.65
N GLU A 163 -1.28 -2.88 2.90
CA GLU A 163 -1.85 -2.48 1.61
C GLU A 163 -1.87 -3.63 0.59
N HIS A 164 -0.78 -4.39 0.49
CA HIS A 164 -0.71 -5.55 -0.39
C HIS A 164 -1.69 -6.64 0.03
N THR A 165 -1.78 -6.93 1.33
CA THR A 165 -2.75 -7.90 1.87
C THR A 165 -4.17 -7.44 1.62
N TRP A 166 -4.47 -6.16 1.85
CA TRP A 166 -5.76 -5.54 1.58
C TRP A 166 -6.17 -5.71 0.12
N HIS A 167 -5.28 -5.36 -0.82
CA HIS A 167 -5.55 -5.50 -2.25
C HIS A 167 -5.80 -6.96 -2.64
N SER A 168 -4.98 -7.89 -2.17
CA SER A 168 -5.14 -9.32 -2.40
C SER A 168 -6.46 -9.85 -1.82
N ALA A 169 -6.82 -9.41 -0.60
CA ALA A 169 -8.07 -9.80 0.05
C ALA A 169 -9.30 -9.33 -0.75
N LEU A 170 -9.27 -8.13 -1.31
CA LEU A 170 -10.34 -7.63 -2.19
C LEU A 170 -10.46 -8.46 -3.46
N ILE A 171 -9.35 -8.79 -4.13
CA ILE A 171 -9.35 -9.62 -5.35
C ILE A 171 -9.94 -11.00 -5.04
N THR A 172 -9.52 -11.64 -3.95
CA THR A 172 -9.97 -13.00 -3.60
C THR A 172 -11.43 -13.02 -3.18
N TRP A 173 -11.91 -11.98 -2.49
CA TRP A 173 -13.32 -11.82 -2.15
C TRP A 173 -14.18 -11.57 -3.40
N LEU A 174 -13.82 -10.62 -4.27
CA LEU A 174 -14.57 -10.30 -5.49
C LEU A 174 -14.65 -11.49 -6.44
N SER A 175 -13.61 -12.33 -6.48
CA SER A 175 -13.59 -13.57 -7.26
C SER A 175 -14.29 -14.77 -6.59
N GLY A 176 -14.90 -14.58 -5.42
CA GLY A 176 -15.59 -15.64 -4.68
C GLY A 176 -14.68 -16.68 -4.03
N ARG A 177 -13.35 -16.46 -4.01
CA ARG A 177 -12.37 -17.40 -3.43
C ARG A 177 -12.16 -17.22 -1.94
N ALA A 178 -12.50 -16.05 -1.39
CA ALA A 178 -12.44 -15.78 0.04
C ALA A 178 -13.80 -15.36 0.59
N SER A 179 -14.18 -15.88 1.75
CA SER A 179 -15.35 -15.45 2.50
C SER A 179 -15.08 -14.12 3.20
N ILE A 180 -16.16 -13.43 3.60
CA ILE A 180 -16.07 -12.21 4.45
C ILE A 180 -15.30 -12.49 5.75
N ALA A 181 -15.53 -13.65 6.34
CA ALA A 181 -14.84 -14.07 7.56
C ALA A 181 -13.33 -14.24 7.31
N GLN A 182 -12.94 -14.81 6.18
CA GLN A 182 -11.53 -14.96 5.82
C GLN A 182 -10.86 -13.60 5.61
N VAL A 183 -11.49 -12.68 4.88
CA VAL A 183 -10.97 -11.31 4.72
C VAL A 183 -10.73 -10.64 6.08
N LYS A 184 -11.68 -10.79 7.01
CA LYS A 184 -11.53 -10.24 8.36
C LYS A 184 -10.31 -10.84 9.08
N VAL A 185 -10.14 -12.16 9.05
CA VAL A 185 -9.00 -12.84 9.68
C VAL A 185 -7.67 -12.38 9.08
N ASP A 186 -7.58 -12.28 7.75
CA ASP A 186 -6.37 -11.86 7.05
C ASP A 186 -5.99 -10.42 7.43
N ILE A 187 -6.96 -9.51 7.45
CA ILE A 187 -6.74 -8.11 7.83
C ILE A 187 -6.33 -7.97 9.30
N GLU A 188 -7.04 -8.63 10.23
CA GLU A 188 -6.68 -8.58 11.64
C GLU A 188 -5.29 -9.18 11.89
N THR A 189 -4.92 -10.22 11.13
CA THR A 189 -3.63 -10.87 11.26
C THR A 189 -2.49 -9.98 10.77
N VAL A 190 -2.62 -9.37 9.61
CA VAL A 190 -1.56 -8.49 9.08
C VAL A 190 -1.43 -7.21 9.90
N CYS A 191 -2.53 -6.65 10.41
CA CYS A 191 -2.49 -5.43 11.23
C CYS A 191 -1.71 -5.62 12.53
N ARG A 192 -1.69 -6.81 13.13
CA ARG A 192 -0.89 -7.10 14.35
C ARG A 192 0.60 -6.84 14.18
N LEU A 193 1.12 -6.83 12.95
CA LEU A 193 2.52 -6.47 12.68
C LEU A 193 2.87 -5.04 13.11
N ILE A 194 1.87 -4.13 13.23
CA ILE A 194 2.07 -2.73 13.66
C ILE A 194 2.55 -2.68 15.12
N ASP A 195 1.98 -3.54 15.97
CA ASP A 195 2.23 -3.52 17.41
C ASP A 195 3.49 -4.29 17.82
N LEU A 196 4.13 -4.98 16.87
CA LEU A 196 5.39 -5.69 17.16
C LEU A 196 6.52 -4.70 17.45
N PRO A 197 7.34 -4.93 18.49
CA PRO A 197 8.47 -4.07 18.80
C PRO A 197 9.43 -3.96 17.62
N ASP A 198 10.03 -2.79 17.44
CA ASP A 198 11.07 -2.61 16.43
C ASP A 198 12.37 -3.24 16.93
N PRO A 199 12.90 -4.29 16.27
CA PRO A 199 14.14 -4.93 16.71
C PRO A 199 15.35 -3.98 16.67
N ALA A 200 15.29 -2.90 15.88
CA ALA A 200 16.32 -1.87 15.85
C ALA A 200 16.21 -0.86 17.02
N ALA A 201 15.08 -0.84 17.72
CA ALA A 201 14.86 0.00 18.91
C ALA A 201 15.17 -0.75 20.23
N ALA A 202 15.51 -2.03 20.17
CA ALA A 202 16.04 -2.74 21.34
C ALA A 202 17.35 -2.04 21.76
N PRO A 203 17.47 -1.57 23.03
CA PRO A 203 18.77 -1.13 23.53
C PRO A 203 19.74 -2.29 23.27
N ALA A 204 20.94 -1.99 22.78
CA ALA A 204 22.00 -3.00 22.64
C ALA A 204 22.14 -3.67 24.02
N ALA A 205 21.43 -4.79 24.19
CA ALA A 205 21.51 -5.57 25.42
C ALA A 205 22.95 -6.04 25.49
N ASP A 206 23.65 -5.46 26.46
CA ASP A 206 24.89 -5.93 27.07
C ASP A 206 25.81 -6.69 26.09
N ALA A 207 26.59 -5.94 25.30
CA ALA A 207 27.89 -6.43 24.92
C ALA A 207 28.63 -6.64 26.25
N GLU A 208 28.61 -7.88 26.75
CA GLU A 208 29.44 -8.33 27.84
C GLU A 208 30.87 -7.84 27.57
N PRO A 209 31.51 -7.05 28.43
CA PRO A 209 32.81 -6.54 28.15
C PRO A 209 33.75 -7.76 27.97
N ALA A 210 34.33 -7.90 26.77
CA ALA A 210 35.31 -8.93 26.47
C ALA A 210 36.31 -8.95 27.60
N ALA A 211 36.43 -10.10 28.29
CA ALA A 211 37.42 -10.29 29.35
C ALA A 211 38.79 -9.89 28.81
N PRO A 212 39.58 -9.17 29.60
CA PRO A 212 40.95 -8.74 29.17
C PRO A 212 41.78 -9.99 28.84
N ALA A 213 42.32 -10.05 27.63
CA ALA A 213 43.23 -11.11 27.20
C ALA A 213 44.41 -11.14 28.17
N GLU A 214 44.62 -12.29 28.81
CA GLU A 214 45.82 -12.53 29.63
C GLU A 214 47.07 -12.33 28.78
N PRO A 215 48.10 -11.66 29.32
CA PRO A 215 49.36 -11.49 28.62
C PRO A 215 50.08 -12.84 28.47
N ALA A 216 50.40 -13.23 27.24
CA ALA A 216 51.19 -14.40 26.93
C ALA A 216 52.55 -14.32 27.66
N GLY A 217 52.80 -15.30 28.54
CA GLY A 217 54.08 -15.48 29.22
C GLY A 217 55.23 -15.77 28.24
N PRO A 218 56.47 -15.52 28.61
CA PRO A 218 57.61 -15.58 27.71
C PRO A 218 57.96 -17.01 27.27
N ALA A 219 58.24 -17.16 25.98
CA ALA A 219 58.69 -18.39 25.36
C ALA A 219 60.03 -18.84 25.97
N ALA A 220 60.06 -20.05 26.51
CA ALA A 220 61.30 -20.76 26.88
C ALA A 220 61.90 -21.37 25.62
N ASP A 221 63.11 -20.96 25.37
CA ASP A 221 64.12 -21.48 24.41
C ASP A 221 64.61 -22.88 24.86
N ALA A 222 64.49 -23.90 24.00
CA ALA A 222 65.33 -25.12 24.09
C ALA A 222 65.33 -25.83 22.74
N GLY A 223 66.16 -25.72 21.94
CA GLY A 223 67.36 -26.39 21.52
C GLY A 223 67.21 -27.81 21.01
N GLY A 224 67.56 -28.04 19.75
CA GLY A 224 68.39 -29.16 19.33
C GLY A 224 67.67 -30.41 18.79
N GLY A 225 68.08 -30.79 17.57
CA GLY A 225 67.97 -32.21 17.21
C GLY A 225 67.57 -32.51 15.74
N ARG A 226 68.55 -32.51 14.93
CA ARG A 226 68.78 -33.20 13.65
C ARG A 226 68.03 -34.46 13.35
N GLY A 227 67.68 -34.66 12.07
CA GLY A 227 67.85 -35.95 11.45
C GLY A 227 66.71 -36.45 10.52
N GLY A 228 66.99 -36.52 9.23
CA GLY A 228 66.73 -37.68 8.44
C GLY A 228 65.46 -37.81 7.54
N SER A 229 65.59 -37.39 6.31
CA SER A 229 65.62 -38.16 5.05
C SER A 229 64.43 -39.07 4.68
N ARG A 230 64.01 -38.87 3.40
CA ARG A 230 63.43 -39.83 2.39
C ARG A 230 61.89 -39.98 2.37
N ALA A 231 61.30 -39.40 1.31
CA ALA A 231 61.06 -39.96 -0.01
C ALA A 231 60.10 -41.17 -0.06
N HIS A 232 58.94 -41.02 -0.67
CA HIS A 232 58.49 -41.72 -1.89
C HIS A 232 57.01 -41.44 -2.25
N ARG A 233 56.85 -40.82 -3.42
CA ARG A 233 56.05 -41.30 -4.60
C ARG A 233 54.63 -41.82 -4.40
N ARG A 234 53.89 -41.17 -5.22
CA ARG A 234 52.58 -41.50 -5.84
C ARG A 234 52.43 -42.96 -6.32
N PRO A 235 51.25 -43.36 -6.70
CA PRO A 235 50.40 -42.71 -7.70
C PRO A 235 49.11 -42.16 -7.19
#